data_8c4b78eba0b0934a99aa8160883df4ce
#
_entry.id   8c4b78eba0b0934a99aa8160883df4ce
#
_cell.length_a   1.000
_cell.length_b   1.000
_cell.length_c   1.000
_cell.angle_alpha   90.00
_cell.angle_beta   90.00
_cell.angle_gamma   90.00
#
_symmetry.space_group_name_H-M   'P 1'
#
loop_
_entity.id
_entity.type
_entity.pdbx_description
1 polymer ?
#
loop_
_entity_poly.entity_id
_entity_poly.type
_entity_poly.pdbx_seq_one_letter_code
_entity_poly.pdbx_strand_id
1 'polypeptide(L)'
;DWSSDVCSSDLACASAGHSIGEAFEMIRGGRADMMLAGGSDASVTAPVMKVWEAMRVLANPPDPATACRPFSKDRLGIVIGEGAGVLVLEEWERARARGAHIHAELVGYGATADAGHITQPGIDSPVRAIQTALTQAGLAPTDVQYVNAHGTGTKLNDATETTILKQAFGAHAARLAISATKSMHGHAMGASGAIE
;
A
#
# COMPACT_ATOMS: atom_id res chain seq x y z
N ASP A 1 -26.45 15.62 -4.08
CA ASP A 1 -25.39 16.63 -3.93
C ASP A 1 -24.04 15.91 -3.78
N TRP A 2 -23.24 15.97 -4.80
CA TRP A 2 -21.94 15.28 -4.90
C TRP A 2 -20.97 15.65 -3.77
N SER A 3 -21.09 16.83 -3.21
CA SER A 3 -20.16 17.37 -2.23
C SER A 3 -20.32 16.80 -0.83
N SER A 4 -21.43 16.15 -0.53
CA SER A 4 -21.69 15.61 0.81
C SER A 4 -21.05 14.26 1.09
N ASP A 5 -20.61 13.54 0.04
CA ASP A 5 -20.09 12.18 0.16
C ASP A 5 -18.57 12.08 -0.05
N VAL A 6 -17.88 13.23 -0.07
CA VAL A 6 -16.41 13.27 -0.19
C VAL A 6 -15.78 13.15 1.19
N CYS A 7 -15.02 12.09 1.42
CA CYS A 7 -14.16 11.93 2.58
C CYS A 7 -12.70 12.06 2.14
N SER A 8 -11.94 12.88 2.83
CA SER A 8 -10.51 13.06 2.57
C SER A 8 -9.72 12.87 3.85
N SER A 9 -8.64 12.10 3.78
CA SER A 9 -7.72 11.92 4.89
C SER A 9 -6.28 11.87 4.37
N ASP A 10 -5.34 12.29 5.21
CA ASP A 10 -3.91 12.16 4.94
C ASP A 10 -3.27 11.26 6.00
N LEU A 11 -2.84 10.10 5.56
CA LEU A 11 -2.16 9.07 6.35
C LEU A 11 -0.81 8.72 5.70
N ALA A 12 -0.23 9.71 5.03
CA ALA A 12 1.02 9.56 4.27
C ALA A 12 0.94 8.38 3.28
N CYS A 13 1.91 7.49 3.26
CA CYS A 13 1.97 6.37 2.32
C CYS A 13 0.77 5.40 2.42
N ALA A 14 0.02 5.42 3.50
CA ALA A 14 -1.14 4.55 3.71
C ALA A 14 -2.46 5.16 3.21
N SER A 15 -2.48 6.44 2.79
CA SER A 15 -3.71 7.18 2.48
C SER A 15 -4.61 6.48 1.48
N ALA A 16 -4.07 6.09 0.32
CA ALA A 16 -4.87 5.41 -0.70
C ALA A 16 -5.34 4.02 -0.25
N GLY A 17 -4.50 3.26 0.44
CA GLY A 17 -4.89 1.96 1.00
C GLY A 17 -6.03 2.08 2.01
N HIS A 18 -6.00 3.09 2.87
CA HIS A 18 -7.10 3.38 3.81
C HIS A 18 -8.37 3.83 3.07
N SER A 19 -8.25 4.73 2.08
CA SER A 19 -9.40 5.16 1.26
C SER A 19 -10.10 3.96 0.60
N ILE A 20 -9.33 3.04 0.03
CA ILE A 20 -9.86 1.82 -0.60
C ILE A 20 -10.50 0.90 0.45
N GLY A 21 -9.84 0.71 1.60
CA GLY A 21 -10.33 -0.13 2.68
C GLY A 21 -11.63 0.39 3.30
N GLU A 22 -11.73 1.70 3.56
CA GLU A 22 -12.96 2.32 4.07
C GLU A 22 -14.11 2.22 3.06
N ALA A 23 -13.84 2.44 1.77
CA ALA A 23 -14.85 2.27 0.73
C ALA A 23 -15.32 0.81 0.64
N PHE A 24 -14.43 -0.16 0.75
CA PHE A 24 -14.77 -1.58 0.83
C PHE A 24 -15.69 -1.87 2.02
N GLU A 25 -15.37 -1.37 3.22
CA GLU A 25 -16.21 -1.57 4.40
C GLU A 25 -17.57 -0.88 4.28
N MET A 26 -17.66 0.26 3.64
CA MET A 26 -18.93 0.94 3.39
C MET A 26 -19.82 0.13 2.45
N ILE A 27 -19.28 -0.40 1.36
CA ILE A 27 -20.04 -1.23 0.41
C ILE A 27 -20.45 -2.55 1.07
N ARG A 28 -19.50 -3.23 1.73
CA ARG A 28 -19.77 -4.48 2.43
C ARG A 28 -20.82 -4.35 3.52
N GLY A 29 -20.82 -3.21 4.21
CA GLY A 29 -21.83 -2.88 5.23
C GLY A 29 -23.18 -2.40 4.67
N GLY A 30 -23.37 -2.38 3.35
CA GLY A 30 -24.62 -1.93 2.71
C GLY A 30 -24.88 -0.43 2.85
N ARG A 31 -23.85 0.37 3.14
CA ARG A 31 -23.96 1.84 3.25
C ARG A 31 -23.78 2.56 1.91
N ALA A 32 -23.22 1.87 0.93
CA ALA A 32 -23.05 2.34 -0.44
C ALA A 32 -23.08 1.14 -1.40
N ASP A 33 -23.58 1.35 -2.60
CA ASP A 33 -23.58 0.33 -3.67
C ASP A 33 -22.32 0.43 -4.56
N MET A 34 -21.75 1.62 -4.66
CA MET A 34 -20.59 1.93 -5.49
C MET A 34 -19.82 3.10 -4.88
N MET A 35 -18.50 3.05 -4.93
CA MET A 35 -17.62 4.12 -4.46
C MET A 35 -16.42 4.31 -5.38
N LEU A 36 -15.94 5.55 -5.46
CA LEU A 36 -14.62 5.88 -6.00
C LEU A 36 -13.65 6.01 -4.83
N ALA A 37 -12.56 5.28 -4.87
CA ALA A 37 -11.56 5.29 -3.81
C ALA A 37 -10.14 5.22 -4.38
N GLY A 38 -9.21 5.88 -3.75
CA GLY A 38 -7.82 5.92 -4.20
C GLY A 38 -7.04 7.05 -3.58
N GLY A 39 -6.02 7.52 -4.29
CA GLY A 39 -5.20 8.63 -3.84
C GLY A 39 -4.41 9.26 -4.99
N SER A 40 -3.92 10.46 -4.74
CA SER A 40 -3.06 11.22 -5.65
C SER A 40 -1.95 11.91 -4.87
N ASP A 41 -0.79 12.04 -5.49
CA ASP A 41 0.34 12.78 -4.91
C ASP A 41 1.15 13.44 -6.02
N ALA A 42 1.55 14.70 -5.81
CA ALA A 42 2.37 15.49 -6.71
C ALA A 42 3.40 16.30 -5.90
N SER A 43 4.20 15.58 -5.11
CA SER A 43 5.12 16.14 -4.11
C SER A 43 6.53 16.41 -4.63
N VAL A 44 6.83 16.16 -5.91
CA VAL A 44 8.18 16.39 -6.47
C VAL A 44 8.40 17.89 -6.73
N THR A 45 8.49 18.64 -5.64
CA THR A 45 8.78 20.08 -5.65
C THR A 45 10.06 20.36 -4.88
N ALA A 46 10.76 21.44 -5.22
CA ALA A 46 12.03 21.77 -4.58
C ALA A 46 11.95 21.86 -3.03
N PRO A 47 10.93 22.49 -2.43
CA PRO A 47 10.80 22.52 -0.97
C PRO A 47 10.63 21.14 -0.36
N VAL A 48 9.75 20.31 -0.92
CA VAL A 48 9.48 18.95 -0.41
C VAL A 48 10.70 18.07 -0.55
N MET A 49 11.39 18.12 -1.69
CA MET A 49 12.62 17.36 -1.89
C MET A 49 13.70 17.76 -0.88
N LYS A 50 13.80 19.04 -0.50
CA LYS A 50 14.72 19.49 0.54
C LYS A 50 14.40 18.93 1.93
N VAL A 51 13.12 18.78 2.26
CA VAL A 51 12.71 18.12 3.52
C VAL A 51 13.13 16.65 3.51
N TRP A 52 12.85 15.93 2.44
CA TRP A 52 13.25 14.52 2.31
C TRP A 52 14.79 14.34 2.33
N GLU A 53 15.51 15.24 1.68
CA GLU A 53 16.98 15.24 1.72
C GLU A 53 17.51 15.45 3.16
N ALA A 54 16.89 16.38 3.91
CA ALA A 54 17.26 16.63 5.31
C ALA A 54 17.01 15.39 6.21
N MET A 55 16.02 14.56 5.90
CA MET A 55 15.75 13.30 6.59
C MET A 55 16.77 12.20 6.26
N ARG A 56 17.62 12.39 5.25
CA ARG A 56 18.66 11.44 4.80
C ARG A 56 18.12 10.06 4.43
N VAL A 57 16.94 10.00 3.86
CA VAL A 57 16.27 8.75 3.45
C VAL A 57 16.22 8.57 1.93
N LEU A 58 16.57 9.61 1.16
CA LEU A 58 16.60 9.54 -0.30
C LEU A 58 17.76 8.69 -0.81
N ALA A 59 17.51 7.94 -1.88
CA ALA A 59 18.57 7.28 -2.63
C ALA A 59 19.42 8.32 -3.39
N ASN A 60 20.71 8.18 -3.30
CA ASN A 60 21.68 9.04 -4.02
C ASN A 60 22.81 8.17 -4.61
N PRO A 61 22.52 7.35 -5.63
CA PRO A 61 23.55 6.54 -6.28
C PRO A 61 24.39 7.36 -7.28
N PRO A 62 25.59 6.88 -7.64
CA PRO A 62 26.36 7.44 -8.73
C PRO A 62 25.65 7.41 -10.09
N ASP A 63 24.84 6.35 -10.33
CA ASP A 63 24.01 6.18 -11.51
C ASP A 63 22.52 6.26 -11.12
N PRO A 64 21.78 7.29 -11.54
CA PRO A 64 20.35 7.44 -11.22
C PRO A 64 19.48 6.26 -11.68
N ALA A 65 19.84 5.57 -12.75
CA ALA A 65 19.09 4.40 -13.24
C ALA A 65 19.08 3.24 -12.24
N THR A 66 19.99 3.27 -11.27
CA THR A 66 20.09 2.25 -10.23
C THR A 66 19.51 2.71 -8.88
N ALA A 67 18.82 3.84 -8.82
CA ALA A 67 18.38 4.45 -7.55
C ALA A 67 17.29 3.64 -6.85
N CYS A 68 16.24 3.26 -7.57
CA CYS A 68 15.07 2.60 -7.00
C CYS A 68 15.22 1.06 -7.06
N ARG A 69 15.68 0.46 -5.96
CA ARG A 69 15.94 -0.99 -5.89
C ARG A 69 15.50 -1.59 -4.55
N PRO A 70 14.18 -1.63 -4.28
CA PRO A 70 13.66 -2.22 -3.05
C PRO A 70 14.17 -3.65 -2.83
N PHE A 71 14.41 -4.00 -1.58
CA PHE A 71 14.93 -5.30 -1.12
C PHE A 71 16.34 -5.68 -1.63
N SER A 72 16.95 -4.90 -2.50
CA SER A 72 18.33 -5.14 -2.93
C SER A 72 19.31 -4.98 -1.76
N LYS A 73 20.40 -5.77 -1.77
CA LYS A 73 21.43 -5.68 -0.73
C LYS A 73 22.10 -4.31 -0.68
N ASP A 74 22.24 -3.68 -1.82
CA ASP A 74 22.89 -2.37 -2.02
C ASP A 74 21.90 -1.22 -2.22
N ARG A 75 20.66 -1.39 -1.77
CA ARG A 75 19.63 -0.33 -1.78
C ARG A 75 20.06 0.87 -0.96
N LEU A 76 19.73 2.07 -1.40
CA LEU A 76 20.25 3.32 -0.86
C LEU A 76 19.20 4.21 -0.21
N GLY A 77 17.92 3.97 -0.45
CA GLY A 77 16.84 4.79 0.08
C GLY A 77 15.65 4.92 -0.85
N ILE A 78 14.83 5.93 -0.60
CA ILE A 78 13.60 6.22 -1.34
C ILE A 78 13.92 7.00 -2.61
N VAL A 79 13.21 6.70 -3.69
CA VAL A 79 13.05 7.58 -4.85
C VAL A 79 11.63 8.10 -4.83
N ILE A 80 11.44 9.41 -4.73
CA ILE A 80 10.11 10.02 -4.73
C ILE A 80 9.53 9.95 -6.14
N GLY A 81 8.26 9.54 -6.23
CA GLY A 81 7.46 9.54 -7.45
C GLY A 81 6.22 10.39 -7.28
N GLU A 82 5.50 10.59 -8.36
CA GLU A 82 4.20 11.24 -8.42
C GLU A 82 3.21 10.35 -9.14
N GLY A 83 1.94 10.52 -8.88
CA GLY A 83 0.90 9.81 -9.59
C GLY A 83 -0.46 9.88 -8.91
N ALA A 84 -1.42 9.22 -9.54
CA ALA A 84 -2.76 9.05 -9.03
C ALA A 84 -3.31 7.69 -9.44
N GLY A 85 -4.06 7.07 -8.56
CA GLY A 85 -4.84 5.88 -8.83
C GLY A 85 -6.21 6.00 -8.17
N VAL A 86 -7.27 5.72 -8.94
CA VAL A 86 -8.64 5.71 -8.45
C VAL A 86 -9.32 4.44 -8.92
N LEU A 87 -9.85 3.69 -7.99
CA LEU A 87 -10.61 2.47 -8.24
C LEU A 87 -12.11 2.77 -8.19
N VAL A 88 -12.87 2.11 -9.06
CA VAL A 88 -14.32 2.01 -8.95
C VAL A 88 -14.61 0.72 -8.22
N LEU A 89 -15.05 0.81 -6.97
CA LEU A 89 -15.53 -0.32 -6.17
C LEU A 89 -17.04 -0.40 -6.28
N GLU A 90 -17.56 -1.59 -6.49
CA GLU A 90 -18.99 -1.84 -6.63
C GLU A 90 -19.36 -3.15 -5.95
N GLU A 91 -20.58 -3.21 -5.42
CA GLU A 91 -21.12 -4.44 -4.84
C GLU A 91 -21.17 -5.55 -5.92
N TRP A 92 -20.75 -6.74 -5.55
CA TRP A 92 -20.48 -7.85 -6.47
C TRP A 92 -21.68 -8.25 -7.34
N GLU A 93 -22.84 -8.49 -6.71
CA GLU A 93 -24.03 -8.95 -7.45
C GLU A 93 -24.60 -7.83 -8.34
N ARG A 94 -24.49 -6.59 -7.92
CA ARG A 94 -24.85 -5.43 -8.72
C ARG A 94 -23.97 -5.31 -9.98
N ALA A 95 -22.64 -5.43 -9.81
CA ALA A 95 -21.70 -5.40 -10.92
C ALA A 95 -21.98 -6.52 -11.94
N ARG A 96 -22.24 -7.73 -11.44
CA ARG A 96 -22.62 -8.89 -12.27
C ARG A 96 -23.95 -8.67 -13.00
N ALA A 97 -24.96 -8.19 -12.30
CA ALA A 97 -26.32 -8.00 -12.85
C ALA A 97 -26.34 -7.01 -14.03
N ARG A 98 -25.48 -5.98 -14.01
CA ARG A 98 -25.36 -5.03 -15.11
C ARG A 98 -24.34 -5.45 -16.20
N GLY A 99 -23.71 -6.61 -16.05
CA GLY A 99 -22.69 -7.10 -17.00
C GLY A 99 -21.38 -6.31 -16.97
N ALA A 100 -20.98 -5.80 -15.81
CA ALA A 100 -19.73 -5.07 -15.66
C ALA A 100 -18.53 -5.97 -15.97
N HIS A 101 -17.48 -5.39 -16.53
CA HIS A 101 -16.18 -6.04 -16.56
C HIS A 101 -15.53 -5.95 -15.17
N ILE A 102 -15.43 -7.07 -14.48
CA ILE A 102 -14.84 -7.15 -13.15
C ILE A 102 -13.38 -7.54 -13.30
N HIS A 103 -12.47 -6.69 -12.83
CA HIS A 103 -11.03 -6.94 -12.88
C HIS A 103 -10.56 -7.87 -11.75
N ALA A 104 -11.08 -7.64 -10.54
CA ALA A 104 -10.75 -8.40 -9.35
C ALA A 104 -11.85 -8.24 -8.30
N GLU A 105 -11.83 -9.09 -7.29
CA GLU A 105 -12.63 -8.97 -6.09
C GLU A 105 -11.75 -8.53 -4.93
N LEU A 106 -12.15 -7.47 -4.21
CA LEU A 106 -11.53 -7.07 -2.96
C LEU A 106 -12.22 -7.85 -1.84
N VAL A 107 -11.49 -8.73 -1.18
CA VAL A 107 -12.07 -9.71 -0.24
C VAL A 107 -11.70 -9.45 1.22
N GLY A 108 -10.71 -8.60 1.49
CA GLY A 108 -10.29 -8.32 2.86
C GLY A 108 -9.47 -7.05 2.99
N TYR A 109 -9.59 -6.43 4.15
CA TYR A 109 -8.87 -5.23 4.54
C TYR A 109 -8.38 -5.34 5.97
N GLY A 110 -7.21 -4.79 6.25
CA GLY A 110 -6.67 -4.72 7.59
C GLY A 110 -5.82 -3.48 7.79
N ALA A 111 -6.12 -2.72 8.83
CA ALA A 111 -5.38 -1.54 9.23
C ALA A 111 -5.08 -1.59 10.73
N THR A 112 -3.91 -1.11 11.10
CA THR A 112 -3.47 -1.02 12.49
C THR A 112 -2.56 0.18 12.67
N ALA A 113 -2.46 0.67 13.91
CA ALA A 113 -1.47 1.65 14.33
C ALA A 113 -0.58 1.00 15.39
N ASP A 114 0.74 1.14 15.28
CA ASP A 114 1.67 0.57 16.26
C ASP A 114 1.88 1.47 17.49
N ALA A 115 1.48 2.75 17.38
CA ALA A 115 1.60 3.75 18.46
C ALA A 115 3.03 3.83 19.08
N GLY A 116 4.02 3.42 18.29
CA GLY A 116 5.42 3.40 18.69
C GLY A 116 6.16 4.66 18.27
N HIS A 117 7.29 4.51 17.62
CA HIS A 117 8.11 5.61 17.16
C HIS A 117 7.66 6.08 15.77
N ILE A 118 7.65 7.39 15.53
CA ILE A 118 7.13 8.00 14.29
C ILE A 118 7.81 7.51 13.00
N THR A 119 9.08 7.09 13.08
CA THR A 119 9.86 6.63 11.90
C THR A 119 10.43 5.22 12.04
N GLN A 120 10.15 4.52 13.15
CA GLN A 120 10.62 3.15 13.38
C GLN A 120 9.41 2.21 13.43
N PRO A 121 9.10 1.51 12.32
CA PRO A 121 7.94 0.63 12.27
C PRO A 121 8.10 -0.54 13.23
N GLY A 122 7.02 -0.85 13.94
CA GLY A 122 6.89 -2.09 14.69
C GLY A 122 6.70 -3.30 13.78
N ILE A 123 6.81 -4.49 14.33
CA ILE A 123 6.59 -5.74 13.60
C ILE A 123 5.17 -6.27 13.85
N ASP A 124 4.73 -6.27 15.11
CA ASP A 124 3.49 -6.93 15.51
C ASP A 124 2.23 -6.29 14.91
N SER A 125 2.23 -4.97 14.79
CA SER A 125 1.09 -4.22 14.28
C SER A 125 0.85 -4.49 12.79
N PRO A 126 1.83 -4.39 11.88
CA PRO A 126 1.66 -4.79 10.49
C PRO A 126 1.32 -6.28 10.30
N VAL A 127 1.88 -7.17 11.13
CA VAL A 127 1.52 -8.61 11.13
C VAL A 127 0.03 -8.77 11.42
N ARG A 128 -0.49 -8.06 12.44
CA ARG A 128 -1.94 -8.07 12.74
C ARG A 128 -2.78 -7.51 11.60
N ALA A 129 -2.33 -6.46 10.91
CA ALA A 129 -3.04 -5.92 9.75
C ALA A 129 -3.20 -6.98 8.65
N ILE A 130 -2.13 -7.70 8.31
CA ILE A 130 -2.16 -8.81 7.35
C ILE A 130 -3.10 -9.92 7.83
N GLN A 131 -3.00 -10.32 9.08
CA GLN A 131 -3.87 -11.36 9.66
C GLN A 131 -5.34 -10.97 9.67
N THR A 132 -5.64 -9.68 9.94
CA THR A 132 -7.00 -9.16 9.90
C THR A 132 -7.56 -9.25 8.48
N ALA A 133 -6.80 -8.82 7.47
CA ALA A 133 -7.22 -8.90 6.07
C ALA A 133 -7.48 -10.36 5.64
N LEU A 134 -6.59 -11.29 5.98
CA LEU A 134 -6.75 -12.72 5.69
C LEU A 134 -7.98 -13.31 6.41
N THR A 135 -8.16 -12.98 7.67
CA THR A 135 -9.32 -13.46 8.46
C THR A 135 -10.62 -12.95 7.85
N GLN A 136 -10.68 -11.68 7.48
CA GLN A 136 -11.85 -11.08 6.85
C GLN A 136 -12.17 -11.72 5.50
N ALA A 137 -11.13 -12.06 4.74
CA ALA A 137 -11.24 -12.75 3.46
C ALA A 137 -11.60 -14.25 3.59
N GLY A 138 -11.51 -14.83 4.78
CA GLY A 138 -11.67 -16.27 4.99
C GLY A 138 -10.54 -17.10 4.39
N LEU A 139 -9.35 -16.51 4.21
CA LEU A 139 -8.18 -17.12 3.57
C LEU A 139 -7.14 -17.55 4.59
N ALA A 140 -6.50 -18.68 4.34
CA ALA A 140 -5.29 -19.08 5.05
C ALA A 140 -4.06 -18.37 4.45
N PRO A 141 -2.97 -18.18 5.22
CA PRO A 141 -1.72 -17.65 4.66
C PRO A 141 -1.20 -18.41 3.43
N THR A 142 -1.49 -19.73 3.33
CA THR A 142 -1.10 -20.60 2.22
C THR A 142 -1.85 -20.33 0.92
N ASP A 143 -2.97 -19.62 0.96
CA ASP A 143 -3.78 -19.30 -0.21
C ASP A 143 -3.25 -18.07 -0.95
N VAL A 144 -2.34 -17.32 -0.33
CA VAL A 144 -1.69 -16.14 -0.94
C VAL A 144 -0.53 -16.61 -1.81
N GLN A 145 -0.52 -16.21 -3.07
CA GLN A 145 0.54 -16.52 -4.02
C GLN A 145 1.50 -15.34 -4.24
N TYR A 146 1.01 -14.12 -4.09
CA TYR A 146 1.75 -12.91 -4.42
C TYR A 146 1.53 -11.80 -3.40
N VAL A 147 2.58 -11.06 -3.12
CA VAL A 147 2.54 -9.83 -2.31
C VAL A 147 3.21 -8.69 -3.08
N ASN A 148 2.48 -7.61 -3.33
CA ASN A 148 3.09 -6.35 -3.68
C ASN A 148 3.47 -5.63 -2.38
N ALA A 149 4.76 -5.58 -2.09
CA ALA A 149 5.29 -5.09 -0.83
C ALA A 149 5.36 -3.57 -0.81
N HIS A 150 5.38 -2.99 0.39
CA HIS A 150 5.64 -1.55 0.55
C HIS A 150 7.00 -1.16 -0.04
N GLY A 151 8.05 -1.91 0.27
CA GLY A 151 9.32 -1.87 -0.43
C GLY A 151 9.83 -0.48 -0.78
N THR A 152 10.16 0.35 0.22
CA THR A 152 10.60 1.74 0.00
C THR A 152 12.03 1.87 -0.49
N GLY A 153 12.81 0.79 -0.49
CA GLY A 153 14.23 0.83 -0.79
C GLY A 153 15.10 1.32 0.36
N THR A 154 14.51 1.62 1.52
CA THR A 154 15.28 1.97 2.73
C THR A 154 15.82 0.72 3.41
N LYS A 155 16.98 0.86 4.08
CA LYS A 155 17.57 -0.26 4.82
C LYS A 155 16.64 -0.76 5.92
N LEU A 156 16.01 0.17 6.64
CA LEU A 156 15.16 -0.15 7.78
C LEU A 156 13.85 -0.80 7.34
N ASN A 157 13.07 -0.13 6.46
CA ASN A 157 11.77 -0.66 6.04
C ASN A 157 11.88 -2.04 5.44
N ASP A 158 12.75 -2.23 4.44
CA ASP A 158 12.79 -3.48 3.70
C ASP A 158 13.24 -4.66 4.57
N ALA A 159 14.13 -4.43 5.54
CA ALA A 159 14.50 -5.45 6.52
C ALA A 159 13.34 -5.78 7.49
N THR A 160 12.66 -4.75 7.98
CA THR A 160 11.50 -4.92 8.89
C THR A 160 10.35 -5.60 8.16
N GLU A 161 10.02 -5.18 6.95
CA GLU A 161 8.95 -5.77 6.14
C GLU A 161 9.23 -7.23 5.78
N THR A 162 10.49 -7.57 5.48
CA THR A 162 10.91 -8.98 5.31
C THR A 162 10.60 -9.80 6.56
N THR A 163 10.83 -9.26 7.74
CA THR A 163 10.52 -9.93 9.02
C THR A 163 9.02 -10.06 9.23
N ILE A 164 8.25 -9.00 8.94
CA ILE A 164 6.79 -8.98 9.01
C ILE A 164 6.20 -10.08 8.12
N LEU A 165 6.62 -10.16 6.85
CA LEU A 165 6.13 -11.16 5.91
C LEU A 165 6.46 -12.59 6.37
N LYS A 166 7.69 -12.82 6.85
CA LYS A 166 8.07 -14.12 7.42
C LYS A 166 7.22 -14.50 8.63
N GLN A 167 6.90 -13.55 9.50
CA GLN A 167 6.08 -13.80 10.67
C GLN A 167 4.60 -14.01 10.32
N ALA A 168 4.05 -13.23 9.39
CA ALA A 168 2.65 -13.33 8.98
C ALA A 168 2.37 -14.63 8.21
N PHE A 169 3.28 -15.05 7.33
CA PHE A 169 3.10 -16.20 6.45
C PHE A 169 3.82 -17.48 6.90
N GLY A 170 4.65 -17.41 7.94
CA GLY A 170 5.37 -18.56 8.48
C GLY A 170 6.19 -19.28 7.42
N ALA A 171 6.13 -20.61 7.39
CA ALA A 171 6.86 -21.43 6.42
C ALA A 171 6.44 -21.15 4.96
N HIS A 172 5.23 -20.60 4.73
CA HIS A 172 4.75 -20.27 3.39
C HIS A 172 5.48 -19.05 2.80
N ALA A 173 6.03 -18.16 3.62
CA ALA A 173 6.78 -16.98 3.18
C ALA A 173 7.88 -17.32 2.15
N ALA A 174 8.49 -18.51 2.25
CA ALA A 174 9.53 -18.95 1.31
C ALA A 174 8.99 -19.28 -0.11
N ARG A 175 7.67 -19.39 -0.26
CA ARG A 175 7.00 -19.72 -1.53
C ARG A 175 6.22 -18.55 -2.12
N LEU A 176 6.11 -17.44 -1.39
CA LEU A 176 5.47 -16.24 -1.90
C LEU A 176 6.26 -15.60 -3.02
N ALA A 177 5.59 -15.25 -4.11
CA ALA A 177 6.13 -14.31 -5.07
C ALA A 177 6.00 -12.90 -4.47
N ILE A 178 7.10 -12.16 -4.37
CA ILE A 178 7.12 -10.81 -3.78
C ILE A 178 7.75 -9.86 -4.77
N SER A 179 7.10 -8.73 -5.01
CA SER A 179 7.69 -7.61 -5.71
C SER A 179 7.39 -6.30 -5.00
N ALA A 180 8.09 -5.24 -5.36
CA ALA A 180 7.81 -3.88 -4.95
C ALA A 180 7.78 -3.00 -6.21
N THR A 181 6.60 -2.65 -6.65
CA THR A 181 6.40 -1.90 -7.90
C THR A 181 6.94 -0.48 -7.85
N LYS A 182 7.29 0.01 -6.65
CA LYS A 182 8.07 1.26 -6.50
C LYS A 182 9.38 1.25 -7.26
N SER A 183 9.93 0.09 -7.57
CA SER A 183 11.10 -0.03 -8.47
C SER A 183 10.86 0.55 -9.87
N MET A 184 9.59 0.65 -10.29
CA MET A 184 9.18 1.11 -11.61
C MET A 184 8.71 2.57 -11.64
N HIS A 185 8.07 3.04 -10.56
CA HIS A 185 7.44 4.37 -10.54
C HIS A 185 7.89 5.26 -9.37
N GLY A 186 8.80 4.78 -8.53
CA GLY A 186 9.18 5.48 -7.30
C GLY A 186 8.11 5.38 -6.22
N HIS A 187 8.27 6.12 -5.15
CA HIS A 187 7.32 6.21 -4.06
C HIS A 187 6.40 7.42 -4.23
N ALA A 188 5.20 7.20 -4.72
CA ALA A 188 4.18 8.25 -4.93
C ALA A 188 3.36 8.52 -3.65
N MET A 189 3.96 8.42 -2.48
CA MET A 189 3.41 8.76 -1.16
C MET A 189 1.93 8.39 -1.01
N GLY A 190 1.04 9.37 -0.92
CA GLY A 190 -0.40 9.17 -0.73
C GLY A 190 -1.10 8.40 -1.84
N ALA A 191 -0.54 8.37 -3.05
CA ALA A 191 -1.06 7.63 -4.19
C ALA A 191 -0.60 6.18 -4.25
N SER A 192 0.49 5.81 -3.55
CA SER A 192 1.16 4.51 -3.71
C SER A 192 0.21 3.32 -3.60
N GLY A 193 -0.60 3.25 -2.56
CA GLY A 193 -1.49 2.10 -2.33
C GLY A 193 -2.63 1.95 -3.34
N ALA A 194 -2.85 2.92 -4.24
CA ALA A 194 -3.81 2.81 -5.33
C ALA A 194 -3.13 2.51 -6.68
N ILE A 195 -1.85 2.85 -6.82
CA ILE A 195 -1.04 2.55 -8.01
C ILE A 195 -0.55 1.10 -7.95
N GLU A 196 -0.23 0.63 -6.75
CA GLU A 196 0.27 -0.73 -6.44
C GLU A 196 -0.83 -1.78 -6.46
#